data_603162016b85cde69537294a86529f50
#
_entry.id   603162016b85cde69537294a86529f50
#
_cell.length_a   1.000
_cell.length_b   1.000
_cell.length_c   1.000
_cell.angle_alpha   90.00
_cell.angle_beta   90.00
_cell.angle_gamma   90.00
#
_symmetry.space_group_name_H-M   'P 1'
#
loop_
_entity.id
_entity.type
_entity.pdbx_description
1 polymer ?
#
loop_
_entity_poly.entity_id
_entity_poly.type
_entity_poly.pdbx_seq_one_letter_code
_entity_poly.pdbx_strand_id
1 'polypeptide(L)'
;VVGIEKVIARAKEWGMKALAITDHGVVQAFPIANHQLKKGEDFKIIYGVEGYFVDDVKGLIQNEKGQKIDSEYVVFDIETTGLSPTNNRIIEIGAVRIKDGRIQDTFSEFVNPEVPIPYTITKLTSITDAMVQNAPTIEVILPKFLEYIGDASVVAHNAAFDPGFIRDN
;
A
#
# COMPACT_ATOMS: atom_id res chain seq x y z
N VAL A 1 -20.17 -7.42 0.08
CA VAL A 1 -20.27 -7.07 1.52
C VAL A 1 -21.68 -7.39 1.97
N VAL A 2 -21.84 -8.12 3.07
CA VAL A 2 -23.13 -8.50 3.65
C VAL A 2 -23.43 -7.52 4.80
N GLY A 3 -24.62 -6.87 4.77
CA GLY A 3 -25.03 -5.99 5.87
C GLY A 3 -25.21 -6.76 7.19
N ILE A 4 -24.82 -6.14 8.32
CA ILE A 4 -24.80 -6.78 9.63
C ILE A 4 -26.21 -7.26 10.06
N GLU A 5 -27.27 -6.58 9.64
CA GLU A 5 -28.65 -6.98 9.92
C GLU A 5 -28.97 -8.37 9.35
N LYS A 6 -28.48 -8.66 8.13
CA LYS A 6 -28.68 -9.96 7.49
C LYS A 6 -27.91 -11.07 8.20
N VAL A 7 -26.69 -10.75 8.68
CA VAL A 7 -25.87 -11.70 9.45
C VAL A 7 -26.53 -12.03 10.78
N ILE A 8 -27.05 -11.04 11.51
CA ILE A 8 -27.77 -11.22 12.77
C ILE A 8 -29.05 -12.05 12.55
N ALA A 9 -29.83 -11.70 11.52
CA ALA A 9 -31.04 -12.44 11.20
C ALA A 9 -30.74 -13.92 10.91
N ARG A 10 -29.69 -14.21 10.14
CA ARG A 10 -29.27 -15.58 9.83
C ARG A 10 -28.76 -16.32 11.07
N ALA A 11 -28.02 -15.67 11.94
CA ALA A 11 -27.54 -16.28 13.19
C ALA A 11 -28.73 -16.67 14.10
N LYS A 12 -29.74 -15.81 14.21
CA LYS A 12 -30.98 -16.10 14.95
C LYS A 12 -31.76 -17.27 14.33
N GLU A 13 -31.91 -17.27 12.99
CA GLU A 13 -32.57 -18.36 12.25
C GLU A 13 -31.90 -19.70 12.50
N TRP A 14 -30.58 -19.73 12.62
CA TRP A 14 -29.81 -20.95 12.95
C TRP A 14 -29.83 -21.31 14.44
N GLY A 15 -30.58 -20.59 15.27
CA GLY A 15 -30.69 -20.84 16.70
C GLY A 15 -29.45 -20.50 17.52
N MET A 16 -28.55 -19.69 16.97
CA MET A 16 -27.39 -19.21 17.71
C MET A 16 -27.82 -18.31 18.86
N LYS A 17 -27.09 -18.30 19.94
CA LYS A 17 -27.35 -17.53 21.15
C LYS A 17 -26.55 -16.23 21.19
N ALA A 18 -25.50 -16.12 20.38
CA ALA A 18 -24.65 -14.94 20.28
C ALA A 18 -24.00 -14.84 18.91
N LEU A 19 -23.59 -13.62 18.56
CA LEU A 19 -22.78 -13.31 17.40
C LEU A 19 -21.67 -12.34 17.83
N ALA A 20 -20.42 -12.63 17.48
CA ALA A 20 -19.33 -11.68 17.61
C ALA A 20 -19.23 -10.81 16.35
N ILE A 21 -18.98 -9.51 16.53
CA ILE A 21 -18.72 -8.57 15.48
C ILE A 21 -17.31 -8.03 15.69
N THR A 22 -16.43 -8.25 14.71
CA THR A 22 -15.01 -7.89 14.78
C THR A 22 -14.60 -7.30 13.44
N ASP A 23 -15.03 -6.05 13.16
CA ASP A 23 -14.67 -5.36 11.94
C ASP A 23 -13.18 -5.00 11.94
N HIS A 24 -12.59 -4.92 10.76
CA HIS A 24 -11.18 -4.56 10.56
C HIS A 24 -10.92 -3.10 10.96
N GLY A 25 -10.28 -2.89 12.09
CA GLY A 25 -9.84 -1.57 12.56
C GLY A 25 -10.94 -0.56 12.85
N VAL A 26 -12.20 -0.95 12.81
CA VAL A 26 -13.36 -0.06 12.96
C VAL A 26 -14.46 -0.69 13.80
N VAL A 27 -15.44 0.13 14.22
CA VAL A 27 -16.62 -0.28 15.02
C VAL A 27 -17.93 0.18 14.38
N GLN A 28 -17.92 0.42 13.09
CA GLN A 28 -19.04 1.05 12.36
C GLN A 28 -20.33 0.21 12.39
N ALA A 29 -20.23 -1.11 12.48
CA ALA A 29 -21.40 -1.99 12.55
C ALA A 29 -22.09 -1.97 13.90
N PHE A 30 -21.48 -1.48 14.99
CA PHE A 30 -22.01 -1.56 16.35
C PHE A 30 -23.37 -0.86 16.54
N PRO A 31 -23.59 0.39 16.11
CA PRO A 31 -24.88 1.03 16.28
C PRO A 31 -26.02 0.27 15.59
N ILE A 32 -25.77 -0.17 14.35
CA ILE A 32 -26.75 -0.89 13.55
C ILE A 32 -27.06 -2.23 14.20
N ALA A 33 -26.03 -2.97 14.64
CA ALA A 33 -26.18 -4.24 15.32
C ALA A 33 -26.96 -4.13 16.64
N ASN A 34 -26.68 -3.09 17.42
CA ASN A 34 -27.38 -2.83 18.67
C ASN A 34 -28.88 -2.60 18.47
N HIS A 35 -29.27 -1.89 17.39
CA HIS A 35 -30.66 -1.67 17.04
C HIS A 35 -31.42 -2.94 16.61
N GLN A 36 -30.71 -4.03 16.27
CA GLN A 36 -31.34 -5.32 15.94
C GLN A 36 -31.71 -6.16 17.18
N LEU A 37 -31.29 -5.75 18.37
CA LEU A 37 -31.61 -6.42 19.63
C LEU A 37 -32.95 -5.94 20.18
N LYS A 38 -33.80 -6.90 20.58
CA LYS A 38 -35.04 -6.60 21.27
C LYS A 38 -34.87 -6.72 22.78
N LYS A 39 -35.55 -5.89 23.54
CA LYS A 39 -35.52 -5.99 25.01
C LYS A 39 -36.06 -7.36 25.46
N GLY A 40 -35.23 -8.09 26.23
CA GLY A 40 -35.60 -9.43 26.75
C GLY A 40 -35.35 -10.56 25.77
N GLU A 41 -34.74 -10.32 24.62
CA GLU A 41 -34.36 -11.38 23.67
C GLU A 41 -33.17 -12.21 24.20
N ASP A 42 -33.25 -13.53 24.03
CA ASP A 42 -32.18 -14.47 24.39
C ASP A 42 -31.15 -14.56 23.23
N PHE A 43 -30.62 -13.43 22.83
CA PHE A 43 -29.55 -13.32 21.82
C PHE A 43 -28.60 -12.20 22.20
N LYS A 44 -27.29 -12.44 22.12
CA LYS A 44 -26.26 -11.47 22.50
C LYS A 44 -25.38 -11.09 21.31
N ILE A 45 -24.98 -9.81 21.28
CA ILE A 45 -23.90 -9.38 20.42
C ILE A 45 -22.66 -9.19 21.28
N ILE A 46 -21.55 -9.79 20.83
CA ILE A 46 -20.23 -9.65 21.42
C ILE A 46 -19.50 -8.62 20.55
N TYR A 47 -19.25 -7.46 21.12
CA TYR A 47 -18.59 -6.36 20.42
C TYR A 47 -17.07 -6.51 20.56
N GLY A 48 -16.38 -6.50 19.45
CA GLY A 48 -14.94 -6.57 19.36
C GLY A 48 -14.43 -5.80 18.15
N VAL A 49 -13.13 -5.72 17.99
CA VAL A 49 -12.48 -5.11 16.83
C VAL A 49 -11.25 -5.92 16.48
N GLU A 50 -11.00 -6.10 15.19
CA GLU A 50 -9.72 -6.60 14.73
C GLU A 50 -8.73 -5.42 14.78
N GLY A 51 -7.93 -5.37 15.84
CA GLY A 51 -6.96 -4.31 16.05
C GLY A 51 -5.69 -4.55 15.25
N TYR A 52 -5.12 -3.48 14.71
CA TYR A 52 -3.79 -3.53 14.12
C TYR A 52 -2.75 -3.31 15.22
N PHE A 53 -1.97 -4.35 15.49
CA PHE A 53 -0.82 -4.23 16.38
C PHE A 53 0.38 -3.69 15.60
N VAL A 54 0.85 -2.51 15.97
CA VAL A 54 2.05 -1.90 15.39
C VAL A 54 3.20 -2.08 16.38
N ASP A 55 4.29 -2.69 15.91
CA ASP A 55 5.52 -2.80 16.67
C ASP A 55 6.37 -1.54 16.47
N ASP A 56 6.24 -0.60 17.37
CA ASP A 56 6.99 0.68 17.36
C ASP A 56 8.51 0.50 17.55
N VAL A 57 8.95 -0.71 17.89
CA VAL A 57 10.38 -1.02 18.03
C VAL A 57 11.04 -1.28 16.68
N LYS A 58 10.27 -1.60 15.64
CA LYS A 58 10.80 -1.69 14.28
C LYS A 58 11.15 -0.29 13.78
N GLY A 59 12.45 -0.01 13.72
CA GLY A 59 12.96 1.25 13.20
C GLY A 59 12.45 1.50 11.78
N LEU A 60 11.85 2.68 11.57
CA LEU A 60 11.44 3.19 10.24
C LEU A 60 12.66 3.51 9.37
N ILE A 61 13.84 3.62 9.98
CA ILE A 61 15.11 4.01 9.35
C ILE A 61 16.00 2.78 9.28
N GLN A 62 16.52 2.50 8.10
CA GLN A 62 17.54 1.48 7.87
C GLN A 62 18.87 2.16 7.53
N ASN A 63 19.98 1.58 8.00
CA ASN A 63 21.34 2.08 7.76
C ASN A 63 21.52 3.54 8.19
N GLU A 64 21.03 3.90 9.37
CA GLU A 64 21.15 5.24 9.94
C GLU A 64 22.61 5.72 9.94
N LYS A 65 22.83 6.94 9.42
CA LYS A 65 24.14 7.64 9.40
C LYS A 65 24.07 8.98 10.14
N GLY A 66 23.07 9.19 10.99
CA GLY A 66 22.86 10.45 11.72
C GLY A 66 22.36 11.59 10.83
N GLN A 67 21.60 11.27 9.77
CA GLN A 67 21.00 12.28 8.89
C GLN A 67 20.06 13.19 9.69
N LYS A 68 20.14 14.49 9.40
CA LYS A 68 19.22 15.47 9.96
C LYS A 68 17.99 15.58 9.07
N ILE A 69 16.88 16.05 9.66
CA ILE A 69 15.61 16.21 8.94
C ILE A 69 15.68 17.22 7.77
N ASP A 70 16.63 18.13 7.82
CA ASP A 70 16.94 19.12 6.79
C ASP A 70 18.00 18.65 5.78
N SER A 71 18.47 17.41 5.90
CA SER A 71 19.37 16.78 4.94
C SER A 71 18.70 16.60 3.56
N GLU A 72 19.48 16.13 2.61
CA GLU A 72 18.98 15.80 1.27
C GLU A 72 18.35 14.41 1.25
N TYR A 73 17.12 14.35 0.72
CA TYR A 73 16.33 13.14 0.59
C TYR A 73 15.82 12.99 -0.85
N VAL A 74 15.74 11.75 -1.32
CA VAL A 74 14.99 11.39 -2.52
C VAL A 74 13.78 10.56 -2.08
N VAL A 75 12.60 11.14 -2.20
CA VAL A 75 11.33 10.45 -1.96
C VAL A 75 10.89 9.86 -3.29
N PHE A 76 10.67 8.55 -3.34
CA PHE A 76 10.31 7.88 -4.59
C PHE A 76 9.23 6.84 -4.39
N ASP A 77 8.57 6.53 -5.49
CA ASP A 77 7.55 5.51 -5.62
C ASP A 77 7.67 4.86 -7.00
N ILE A 78 7.24 3.61 -7.13
CA ILE A 78 7.25 2.87 -8.39
C ILE A 78 5.90 2.28 -8.69
N GLU A 79 5.55 2.23 -9.98
CA GLU A 79 4.45 1.42 -10.47
C GLU A 79 4.98 0.17 -11.16
N THR A 80 4.29 -0.95 -10.97
CA THR A 80 4.76 -2.26 -11.41
C THR A 80 3.64 -3.09 -12.03
N THR A 81 3.99 -4.15 -12.77
CA THR A 81 3.01 -5.10 -13.33
C THR A 81 2.41 -6.04 -12.28
N GLY A 82 2.81 -5.93 -11.01
CA GLY A 82 2.32 -6.74 -9.88
C GLY A 82 3.24 -6.64 -8.67
N LEU A 83 3.04 -7.48 -7.66
CA LEU A 83 3.63 -7.31 -6.33
C LEU A 83 4.96 -8.07 -6.09
N SER A 84 5.41 -8.89 -7.01
CA SER A 84 6.61 -9.74 -6.84
C SER A 84 7.81 -9.16 -7.58
N PRO A 85 8.88 -8.73 -6.92
CA PRO A 85 10.09 -8.20 -7.59
C PRO A 85 10.72 -9.19 -8.57
N THR A 86 10.61 -10.49 -8.33
CA THR A 86 11.17 -11.54 -9.18
C THR A 86 10.34 -11.86 -10.42
N ASN A 87 9.01 -11.67 -10.35
CA ASN A 87 8.07 -12.08 -11.40
C ASN A 87 7.43 -10.91 -12.14
N ASN A 88 7.50 -9.73 -11.59
CA ASN A 88 6.88 -8.54 -12.16
C ASN A 88 7.94 -7.50 -12.55
N ARG A 89 7.52 -6.50 -13.32
CA ARG A 89 8.39 -5.48 -13.91
C ARG A 89 7.94 -4.10 -13.49
N ILE A 90 8.89 -3.17 -13.39
CA ILE A 90 8.63 -1.75 -13.18
C ILE A 90 8.05 -1.17 -14.47
N ILE A 91 7.04 -0.30 -14.36
CA ILE A 91 6.39 0.41 -15.47
C ILE A 91 6.51 1.94 -15.34
N GLU A 92 6.78 2.44 -14.13
CA GLU A 92 7.07 3.87 -13.88
C GLU A 92 7.97 4.01 -12.66
N ILE A 93 8.85 5.01 -12.69
CA ILE A 93 9.60 5.47 -11.51
C ILE A 93 9.32 6.96 -11.37
N GLY A 94 8.73 7.36 -10.23
CA GLY A 94 8.53 8.75 -9.84
C GLY A 94 9.36 9.11 -8.61
N ALA A 95 10.05 10.24 -8.63
CA ALA A 95 10.82 10.68 -7.48
C ALA A 95 10.90 12.22 -7.38
N VAL A 96 11.08 12.70 -6.16
CA VAL A 96 11.35 14.10 -5.85
C VAL A 96 12.58 14.20 -4.96
N ARG A 97 13.48 15.12 -5.27
CA ARG A 97 14.61 15.49 -4.43
C ARG A 97 14.22 16.61 -3.51
N ILE A 98 14.40 16.42 -2.21
CA ILE A 98 14.07 17.41 -1.18
C ILE A 98 15.35 17.78 -0.43
N LYS A 99 15.56 19.08 -0.21
CA LYS A 99 16.61 19.62 0.63
C LYS A 99 16.10 20.85 1.36
N ASP A 100 16.45 20.99 2.64
CA ASP A 100 15.98 22.10 3.48
C ASP A 100 14.45 22.27 3.45
N GLY A 101 13.70 21.15 3.38
CA GLY A 101 12.24 21.12 3.30
C GLY A 101 11.65 21.63 1.99
N ARG A 102 12.45 21.76 0.93
CA ARG A 102 12.00 22.25 -0.39
C ARG A 102 12.32 21.24 -1.49
N ILE A 103 11.39 21.09 -2.43
CA ILE A 103 11.61 20.31 -3.64
C ILE A 103 12.66 21.06 -4.48
N GLN A 104 13.73 20.34 -4.82
CA GLN A 104 14.82 20.85 -5.65
C GLN A 104 14.65 20.41 -7.10
N ASP A 105 14.25 19.14 -7.28
CA ASP A 105 14.23 18.49 -8.57
C ASP A 105 13.24 17.33 -8.58
N THR A 106 12.87 16.86 -9.76
CA THR A 106 11.94 15.72 -9.95
C THR A 106 12.47 14.77 -11.01
N PHE A 107 12.21 13.49 -10.80
CA PHE A 107 12.44 12.42 -11.74
C PHE A 107 11.10 11.73 -12.03
N SER A 108 10.72 11.55 -13.29
CA SER A 108 9.49 10.86 -13.67
C SER A 108 9.69 10.24 -15.04
N GLU A 109 9.76 8.90 -15.08
CA GLU A 109 10.04 8.15 -16.29
C GLU A 109 9.16 6.91 -16.36
N PHE A 110 8.52 6.70 -17.51
CA PHE A 110 7.93 5.42 -17.85
C PHE A 110 9.00 4.41 -18.23
N VAL A 111 8.72 3.15 -17.91
CA VAL A 111 9.60 2.02 -18.22
C VAL A 111 8.83 1.00 -19.07
N ASN A 112 9.41 0.59 -20.18
CA ASN A 112 8.85 -0.51 -20.97
C ASN A 112 9.11 -1.83 -20.25
N PRO A 113 8.06 -2.51 -19.76
CA PRO A 113 8.23 -3.77 -19.02
C PRO A 113 8.53 -4.97 -19.93
N GLU A 114 8.44 -4.81 -21.27
CA GLU A 114 8.58 -5.85 -22.28
C GLU A 114 7.56 -7.02 -22.13
N VAL A 115 6.57 -6.83 -21.28
CA VAL A 115 5.46 -7.77 -21.06
C VAL A 115 4.15 -6.99 -20.97
N PRO A 116 3.00 -7.60 -21.30
CA PRO A 116 1.71 -6.93 -21.17
C PRO A 116 1.39 -6.53 -19.73
N ILE A 117 0.83 -5.33 -19.56
CA ILE A 117 0.35 -4.86 -18.26
C ILE A 117 -0.99 -5.52 -17.94
N PRO A 118 -1.14 -6.24 -16.82
CA PRO A 118 -2.42 -6.81 -16.42
C PRO A 118 -3.52 -5.76 -16.31
N TYR A 119 -4.73 -6.07 -16.77
CA TYR A 119 -5.87 -5.15 -16.73
C TYR A 119 -6.14 -4.58 -15.32
N THR A 120 -5.96 -5.39 -14.29
CA THR A 120 -6.11 -4.98 -12.89
C THR A 120 -5.11 -3.88 -12.50
N ILE A 121 -3.89 -3.95 -13.01
CA ILE A 121 -2.84 -2.93 -12.80
C ILE A 121 -3.17 -1.67 -13.58
N THR A 122 -3.53 -1.78 -14.86
CA THR A 122 -4.00 -0.62 -15.64
C THR A 122 -5.16 0.09 -14.96
N LYS A 123 -6.11 -0.66 -14.39
CA LYS A 123 -7.23 -0.08 -13.65
C LYS A 123 -6.80 0.63 -12.36
N LEU A 124 -5.74 0.17 -11.71
CA LEU A 124 -5.20 0.74 -10.46
C LEU A 124 -4.36 1.99 -10.74
N THR A 125 -3.41 1.89 -11.68
CA THR A 125 -2.39 2.90 -11.94
C THR A 125 -2.77 3.87 -13.05
N SER A 126 -3.74 3.51 -13.89
CA SER A 126 -4.10 4.17 -15.15
C SER A 126 -3.03 4.08 -16.24
N ILE A 127 -1.94 3.35 -16.02
CA ILE A 127 -0.88 3.13 -17.00
C ILE A 127 -1.30 2.01 -17.95
N THR A 128 -1.18 2.26 -19.26
CA THR A 128 -1.54 1.31 -20.33
C THR A 128 -0.30 0.87 -21.10
N ASP A 129 -0.38 -0.29 -21.78
CA ASP A 129 0.68 -0.75 -22.69
C ASP A 129 1.07 0.32 -23.72
N ALA A 130 0.10 1.07 -24.25
CA ALA A 130 0.35 2.12 -25.24
C ALA A 130 1.23 3.26 -24.68
N MET A 131 1.17 3.53 -23.38
CA MET A 131 1.99 4.59 -22.74
C MET A 131 3.44 4.16 -22.58
N VAL A 132 3.70 2.88 -22.35
CA VAL A 132 5.03 2.37 -22.01
C VAL A 132 5.75 1.68 -23.19
N GLN A 133 5.04 1.28 -24.25
CA GLN A 133 5.59 0.49 -25.37
C GLN A 133 6.81 1.14 -26.06
N ASN A 134 6.89 2.47 -26.08
CA ASN A 134 8.00 3.23 -26.66
C ASN A 134 8.92 3.83 -25.60
N ALA A 135 8.68 3.56 -24.33
CA ALA A 135 9.56 3.97 -23.25
C ALA A 135 10.86 3.16 -23.26
N PRO A 136 11.96 3.68 -22.71
CA PRO A 136 13.17 2.90 -22.48
C PRO A 136 12.90 1.73 -21.53
N THR A 137 13.70 0.68 -21.64
CA THR A 137 13.65 -0.46 -20.71
C THR A 137 14.31 -0.12 -19.37
N ILE A 138 14.18 -1.00 -18.38
CA ILE A 138 14.73 -0.80 -17.03
C ILE A 138 16.26 -0.66 -17.04
N GLU A 139 16.95 -1.37 -17.94
CA GLU A 139 18.41 -1.31 -18.09
C GLU A 139 18.91 0.09 -18.47
N VAL A 140 18.05 0.91 -19.09
CA VAL A 140 18.37 2.31 -19.45
C VAL A 140 17.96 3.27 -18.34
N ILE A 141 16.81 3.04 -17.70
CA ILE A 141 16.24 3.97 -16.70
C ILE A 141 16.90 3.78 -15.34
N LEU A 142 17.17 2.55 -14.91
CA LEU A 142 17.71 2.28 -13.59
C LEU A 142 19.07 2.97 -13.33
N PRO A 143 20.05 2.95 -14.25
CA PRO A 143 21.31 3.69 -14.06
C PRO A 143 21.07 5.21 -13.88
N LYS A 144 20.14 5.81 -14.64
CA LYS A 144 19.80 7.23 -14.52
C LYS A 144 19.15 7.54 -13.18
N PHE A 145 18.28 6.64 -12.70
CA PHE A 145 17.62 6.78 -11.41
C PHE A 145 18.64 6.65 -10.27
N LEU A 146 19.57 5.71 -10.35
CA LEU A 146 20.64 5.57 -9.36
C LEU A 146 21.58 6.78 -9.35
N GLU A 147 21.90 7.36 -10.51
CA GLU A 147 22.64 8.62 -10.62
C GLU A 147 21.83 9.79 -10.01
N TYR A 148 20.51 9.81 -10.27
CA TYR A 148 19.62 10.78 -9.65
C TYR A 148 19.57 10.66 -8.13
N ILE A 149 19.55 9.46 -7.55
CA ILE A 149 19.63 9.25 -6.10
C ILE A 149 20.98 9.76 -5.55
N GLY A 150 22.09 9.39 -6.18
CA GLY A 150 23.42 9.72 -5.69
C GLY A 150 23.64 9.26 -4.26
N ASP A 151 24.14 10.15 -3.41
CA ASP A 151 24.39 9.90 -1.98
C ASP A 151 23.23 10.30 -1.06
N ALA A 152 22.08 10.70 -1.61
CA ALA A 152 20.93 11.13 -0.84
C ALA A 152 20.30 9.95 -0.05
N SER A 153 19.68 10.26 1.09
CA SER A 153 18.86 9.29 1.78
C SER A 153 17.56 9.05 1.03
N VAL A 154 17.19 7.80 0.79
CA VAL A 154 15.96 7.46 0.09
C VAL A 154 14.79 7.26 1.05
N VAL A 155 13.60 7.66 0.62
CA VAL A 155 12.34 7.53 1.35
C VAL A 155 11.31 6.91 0.42
N ALA A 156 10.63 5.87 0.88
CA ALA A 156 9.49 5.25 0.19
C ALA A 156 8.38 4.94 1.20
N HIS A 157 7.13 4.89 0.74
CA HIS A 157 5.99 4.59 1.61
C HIS A 157 6.09 3.18 2.21
N ASN A 158 6.49 2.21 1.42
CA ASN A 158 6.79 0.86 1.86
C ASN A 158 8.23 0.50 1.49
N ALA A 159 9.18 0.90 2.33
CA ALA A 159 10.62 0.74 2.07
C ALA A 159 11.11 -0.71 1.89
N ALA A 160 10.25 -1.71 2.06
CA ALA A 160 10.55 -3.10 1.71
C ALA A 160 10.18 -3.42 0.26
N PHE A 161 9.15 -2.76 -0.28
CA PHE A 161 8.62 -3.02 -1.63
C PHE A 161 9.47 -2.34 -2.72
N ASP A 162 9.49 -1.00 -2.72
CA ASP A 162 10.14 -0.22 -3.78
C ASP A 162 11.66 -0.50 -3.90
N PRO A 163 12.46 -0.45 -2.81
CA PRO A 163 13.85 -0.84 -2.86
C PRO A 163 14.08 -2.30 -3.24
N GLY A 164 13.11 -3.19 -2.95
CA GLY A 164 13.17 -4.59 -3.39
C GLY A 164 13.16 -4.71 -4.91
N PHE A 165 12.27 -4.00 -5.59
CA PHE A 165 12.23 -3.95 -7.05
C PHE A 165 13.49 -3.31 -7.65
N ILE A 166 13.98 -2.20 -7.07
CA ILE A 166 15.21 -1.53 -7.54
C ILE A 166 16.44 -2.43 -7.42
N ARG A 167 16.52 -3.25 -6.38
CA ARG A 167 17.64 -4.18 -6.18
C ARG A 167 17.57 -5.40 -7.10
N ASP A 168 16.37 -5.92 -7.38
CA ASP A 168 16.19 -7.21 -8.03
C ASP A 168 16.00 -7.06 -9.57
N ASN A 169 15.89 -5.84 -10.11
CA ASN A 169 15.90 -5.47 -11.52
C ASN A 169 17.19 -4.77 -11.92
#